data_7d1362f200ceb4097b6e35fef2b362ef
#
_entry.id   7d1362f200ceb4097b6e35fef2b362ef
#
_cell.length_a   1.000
_cell.length_b   1.000
_cell.length_c   1.000
_cell.angle_alpha   90.00
_cell.angle_beta   90.00
_cell.angle_gamma   90.00
#
_symmetry.space_group_name_H-M   'P 1'
#
loop_
_entity.id
_entity.type
_entity.pdbx_description
1 polymer ?
#
loop_
_entity_poly.entity_id
_entity_poly.type
_entity_poly.pdbx_seq_one_letter_code
_entity_poly.pdbx_strand_id
1 'polypeptide(L)'
;MTRKQKRLSVIVGGLAFLGAATGLTFYALGQKASYFYMPADLTTASVQPGQRIRLGGLVEKGTIERGQGATVAFSVTDKQKSVKVTYTGILPDLFREEQGVITEGAFGTDGVFVADSVLAKHDENYMPKEVAESLKAKGVWKPN
;
A
#
# COMPACT_ATOMS: atom_id res chain seq x y z
N MET A 1 -33.23 4.16 -43.70
CA MET A 1 -31.81 4.35 -43.32
C MET A 1 -30.93 4.02 -44.50
N THR A 2 -30.10 4.96 -44.95
CA THR A 2 -29.18 4.76 -46.08
C THR A 2 -27.98 3.88 -45.67
N ARG A 3 -27.31 3.28 -46.66
CA ARG A 3 -26.09 2.49 -46.40
C ARG A 3 -25.03 3.30 -45.66
N LYS A 4 -24.93 4.59 -45.97
CA LYS A 4 -23.99 5.52 -45.31
C LYS A 4 -24.34 5.72 -43.83
N GLN A 5 -25.62 5.90 -43.53
CA GLN A 5 -26.10 6.06 -42.15
C GLN A 5 -25.91 4.80 -41.32
N LYS A 6 -26.11 3.62 -41.92
CA LYS A 6 -25.83 2.33 -41.23
C LYS A 6 -24.34 2.20 -40.84
N ARG A 7 -23.45 2.50 -41.80
CA ARG A 7 -22.01 2.47 -41.53
C ARG A 7 -21.61 3.45 -40.45
N LEU A 8 -22.14 4.69 -40.52
CA LEU A 8 -21.87 5.69 -39.53
C LEU A 8 -22.36 5.29 -38.13
N SER A 9 -23.56 4.70 -38.03
CA SER A 9 -24.12 4.20 -36.79
C SER A 9 -23.23 3.10 -36.17
N VAL A 10 -22.73 2.17 -36.98
CA VAL A 10 -21.83 1.11 -36.50
C VAL A 10 -20.51 1.69 -35.98
N ILE A 11 -19.95 2.66 -36.70
CA ILE A 11 -18.70 3.31 -36.29
C ILE A 11 -18.90 4.08 -34.97
N VAL A 12 -19.97 4.86 -34.86
CA VAL A 12 -20.27 5.63 -33.64
C VAL A 12 -20.54 4.70 -32.46
N GLY A 13 -21.32 3.63 -32.69
CA GLY A 13 -21.59 2.61 -31.66
C GLY A 13 -20.31 1.90 -31.20
N GLY A 14 -19.43 1.54 -32.12
CA GLY A 14 -18.15 0.93 -31.81
C GLY A 14 -17.22 1.86 -31.00
N LEU A 15 -17.15 3.13 -31.39
CA LEU A 15 -16.35 4.13 -30.66
C LEU A 15 -16.91 4.40 -29.27
N ALA A 16 -18.22 4.48 -29.13
CA ALA A 16 -18.88 4.65 -27.84
C ALA A 16 -18.62 3.46 -26.92
N PHE A 17 -18.73 2.24 -27.44
CA PHE A 17 -18.43 1.02 -26.70
C PHE A 17 -16.95 0.97 -26.26
N LEU A 18 -16.05 1.28 -27.17
CA LEU A 18 -14.60 1.32 -26.86
C LEU A 18 -14.27 2.37 -25.82
N GLY A 19 -14.87 3.54 -25.90
CA GLY A 19 -14.70 4.61 -24.91
C GLY A 19 -15.23 4.21 -23.53
N ALA A 20 -16.39 3.57 -23.46
CA ALA A 20 -16.96 3.08 -22.22
C ALA A 20 -16.09 1.97 -21.60
N ALA A 21 -15.61 1.02 -22.41
CA ALA A 21 -14.73 -0.05 -21.96
C ALA A 21 -13.41 0.51 -21.42
N THR A 22 -12.81 1.46 -22.11
CA THR A 22 -11.57 2.14 -21.67
C THR A 22 -11.79 2.88 -20.35
N GLY A 23 -12.86 3.65 -20.24
CA GLY A 23 -13.20 4.37 -19.02
C GLY A 23 -13.41 3.45 -17.82
N LEU A 24 -14.13 2.35 -18.00
CA LEU A 24 -14.34 1.35 -16.94
C LEU A 24 -13.04 0.66 -16.54
N THR A 25 -12.17 0.39 -17.50
CA THR A 25 -10.85 -0.21 -17.24
C THR A 25 -9.98 0.72 -16.39
N PHE A 26 -9.89 1.99 -16.75
CA PHE A 26 -9.13 2.98 -15.98
C PHE A 26 -9.71 3.18 -14.57
N TYR A 27 -11.03 3.22 -14.45
CA TYR A 27 -11.71 3.33 -13.16
C TYR A 27 -11.37 2.13 -12.25
N ALA A 28 -11.46 0.91 -12.78
CA ALA A 28 -11.16 -0.31 -12.03
C ALA A 28 -9.68 -0.40 -11.63
N LEU A 29 -8.78 -0.01 -12.52
CA LEU A 29 -7.34 0.00 -12.22
C LEU A 29 -6.98 1.08 -11.20
N GLY A 30 -7.59 2.25 -11.29
CA GLY A 30 -7.36 3.33 -10.35
C GLY A 30 -7.72 2.98 -8.91
N GLN A 31 -8.73 2.14 -8.71
CA GLN A 31 -9.11 1.69 -7.37
C GLN A 31 -8.16 0.65 -6.77
N LYS A 32 -7.44 -0.09 -7.61
CA LYS A 32 -6.53 -1.16 -7.17
C LYS A 32 -5.07 -0.73 -7.08
N ALA A 33 -4.74 0.43 -7.56
CA ALA A 33 -3.37 0.93 -7.49
C ALA A 33 -3.06 1.38 -6.06
N SER A 34 -2.46 0.51 -5.28
CA SER A 34 -1.92 0.86 -3.97
C SER A 34 -0.47 1.28 -4.15
N TYR A 35 -0.19 2.54 -3.94
CA TYR A 35 1.17 3.07 -4.00
C TYR A 35 1.95 2.65 -2.76
N PHE A 36 3.23 2.35 -2.98
CA PHE A 36 4.14 1.97 -1.91
C PHE A 36 4.85 3.19 -1.35
N TYR A 37 4.86 3.32 -0.03
CA TYR A 37 5.56 4.39 0.70
C TYR A 37 6.34 3.82 1.87
N MET A 38 7.44 4.48 2.19
CA MET A 38 8.17 4.33 3.46
C MET A 38 7.75 5.45 4.42
N PRO A 39 7.93 5.29 5.74
CA PRO A 39 7.57 6.34 6.70
C PRO A 39 8.14 7.72 6.38
N ALA A 40 9.38 7.81 5.94
CA ALA A 40 10.00 9.10 5.57
C ALA A 40 9.37 9.72 4.32
N ASP A 41 8.88 8.91 3.39
CA ASP A 41 8.26 9.39 2.16
C ASP A 41 6.91 10.07 2.40
N LEU A 42 6.24 9.71 3.50
CA LEU A 42 4.94 10.26 3.85
C LEU A 42 5.00 11.75 4.21
N THR A 43 6.18 12.27 4.55
CA THR A 43 6.35 13.70 4.82
C THR A 43 6.35 14.55 3.57
N THR A 44 6.76 13.98 2.45
CA THR A 44 6.79 14.64 1.14
C THR A 44 5.61 14.27 0.26
N ALA A 45 5.02 13.12 0.50
CA ALA A 45 3.83 12.65 -0.21
C ALA A 45 2.56 13.19 0.44
N SER A 46 1.70 13.80 -0.34
CA SER A 46 0.41 14.30 0.14
C SER A 46 -0.62 13.16 0.20
N VAL A 47 -0.41 12.21 1.09
CA VAL A 47 -1.33 11.11 1.31
C VAL A 47 -2.51 11.60 2.15
N GLN A 48 -3.71 11.46 1.61
CA GLN A 48 -4.93 11.89 2.30
C GLN A 48 -5.52 10.77 3.14
N PRO A 49 -6.23 11.10 4.25
CA PRO A 49 -6.97 10.09 5.02
C PRO A 49 -7.94 9.33 4.12
N GLY A 50 -7.99 8.01 4.29
CA GLY A 50 -8.83 7.14 3.48
C GLY A 50 -8.22 6.67 2.16
N GLN A 51 -7.11 7.26 1.73
CA GLN A 51 -6.40 6.81 0.54
C GLN A 51 -5.65 5.50 0.84
N ARG A 52 -5.92 4.47 0.05
CA ARG A 52 -5.24 3.18 0.22
C ARG A 52 -3.81 3.25 -0.28
N ILE A 53 -2.91 2.84 0.59
CA ILE A 53 -1.48 2.77 0.28
C ILE A 53 -0.88 1.49 0.87
N ARG A 54 0.32 1.16 0.42
CA ARG A 54 1.18 0.16 1.06
C ARG A 54 2.26 0.88 1.84
N LEU A 55 2.35 0.55 3.12
CA LEU A 55 3.38 1.09 3.99
C LEU A 55 4.37 -0.01 4.32
N GLY A 56 5.60 0.16 3.90
CA GLY A 56 6.68 -0.80 4.14
C GLY A 56 7.74 -0.24 5.07
N GLY A 57 8.40 -1.11 5.79
CA GLY A 57 9.48 -0.77 6.70
C GLY A 57 9.77 -1.90 7.65
N LEU A 58 10.36 -1.57 8.78
CA LEU A 58 10.68 -2.50 9.85
C LEU A 58 9.72 -2.28 11.02
N VAL A 59 9.35 -3.35 11.71
CA VAL A 59 8.61 -3.24 12.95
C VAL A 59 9.55 -2.64 14.02
N GLU A 60 9.18 -1.50 14.56
CA GLU A 60 10.01 -0.81 15.55
C GLU A 60 10.00 -1.56 16.88
N LYS A 61 11.19 -1.74 17.45
CA LYS A 61 11.39 -2.47 18.71
C LYS A 61 10.66 -1.79 19.87
N GLY A 62 9.97 -2.59 20.68
CA GLY A 62 9.27 -2.12 21.87
C GLY A 62 7.95 -1.40 21.60
N THR A 63 7.45 -1.42 20.36
CA THR A 63 6.21 -0.73 19.99
C THR A 63 5.00 -1.64 19.84
N ILE A 64 5.20 -2.96 19.86
CA ILE A 64 4.10 -3.91 19.71
C ILE A 64 3.24 -3.91 20.96
N GLU A 65 2.00 -3.45 20.81
CA GLU A 65 1.00 -3.46 21.88
C GLU A 65 -0.19 -4.30 21.45
N ARG A 66 -0.48 -5.33 22.22
CA ARG A 66 -1.67 -6.15 21.98
C ARG A 66 -2.84 -5.57 22.76
N GLY A 67 -3.82 -5.04 22.01
CA GLY A 67 -5.04 -4.53 22.57
C GLY A 67 -6.04 -5.63 22.93
N GLN A 68 -7.25 -5.23 23.27
CA GLN A 68 -8.34 -6.17 23.51
C GLN A 68 -8.76 -6.87 22.20
N GLY A 69 -8.98 -8.17 22.28
CA GLY A 69 -9.36 -8.98 21.13
C GLY A 69 -8.20 -9.19 20.16
N ALA A 70 -8.48 -9.09 18.86
CA ALA A 70 -7.52 -9.33 17.80
C ALA A 70 -6.79 -8.06 17.30
N THR A 71 -6.96 -6.94 17.99
CA THR A 71 -6.34 -5.66 17.60
C THR A 71 -4.92 -5.56 18.16
N VAL A 72 -3.97 -5.26 17.27
CA VAL A 72 -2.57 -5.04 17.60
C VAL A 72 -2.13 -3.68 17.10
N ALA A 73 -1.42 -2.93 17.94
CA ALA A 73 -0.78 -1.68 17.54
C ALA A 73 0.73 -1.85 17.55
N PHE A 74 1.38 -1.31 16.53
CA PHE A 74 2.83 -1.30 16.40
C PHE A 74 3.26 -0.11 15.56
N SER A 75 4.56 0.18 15.54
CA SER A 75 5.09 1.22 14.67
C SER A 75 5.94 0.61 13.57
N VAL A 76 5.79 1.15 12.38
CA VAL A 76 6.64 0.82 11.23
C VAL A 76 7.64 1.95 11.04
N THR A 77 8.90 1.61 10.97
CA THR A 77 9.99 2.58 10.85
C THR A 77 10.90 2.26 9.67
N ASP A 78 11.48 3.29 9.09
CA ASP A 78 12.59 3.20 8.14
C ASP A 78 13.90 3.68 8.77
N LYS A 79 13.96 3.74 10.10
CA LYS A 79 15.02 4.30 10.94
C LYS A 79 15.20 5.82 10.83
N GLN A 80 14.42 6.49 10.01
CA GLN A 80 14.37 7.95 9.95
C GLN A 80 13.08 8.47 10.59
N LYS A 81 11.96 7.82 10.29
CA LYS A 81 10.64 8.16 10.83
C LYS A 81 9.88 6.90 11.17
N SER A 82 8.89 7.04 12.02
CA SER A 82 8.00 5.97 12.44
C SER A 82 6.55 6.36 12.21
N VAL A 83 5.75 5.38 11.84
CA VAL A 83 4.30 5.54 11.66
C VAL A 83 3.59 4.53 12.54
N LYS A 84 2.65 5.00 13.35
CA LYS A 84 1.83 4.12 14.17
C LYS A 84 0.81 3.40 13.30
N VAL A 85 0.76 2.08 13.44
CA VAL A 85 -0.12 1.20 12.67
C VAL A 85 -1.00 0.41 13.62
N THR A 86 -2.27 0.30 13.31
CA THR A 86 -3.20 -0.60 14.01
C THR A 86 -3.69 -1.65 13.02
N TYR A 87 -3.79 -2.89 13.48
CA TYR A 87 -4.25 -4.01 12.68
C TYR A 87 -5.18 -4.88 13.52
N THR A 88 -6.32 -5.22 12.96
CA THR A 88 -7.27 -6.15 13.58
C THR A 88 -7.34 -7.41 12.73
N GLY A 89 -6.94 -8.53 13.31
CA GLY A 89 -6.91 -9.81 12.63
C GLY A 89 -5.80 -10.70 13.13
N ILE A 90 -5.50 -11.74 12.37
CA ILE A 90 -4.45 -12.71 12.69
C ILE A 90 -3.14 -12.24 12.07
N LEU A 91 -2.14 -11.99 12.92
CA LEU A 91 -0.80 -11.64 12.47
C LEU A 91 -0.10 -12.88 11.88
N PRO A 92 0.78 -12.68 10.87
CA PRO A 92 1.63 -13.77 10.40
C PRO A 92 2.49 -14.33 11.54
N ASP A 93 2.77 -15.63 11.51
CA ASP A 93 3.61 -16.28 12.53
C ASP A 93 5.01 -15.68 12.61
N LEU A 94 5.48 -15.09 11.52
CA LEU A 94 6.80 -14.48 11.40
C LEU A 94 6.84 -13.02 11.78
N PHE A 95 5.72 -12.46 12.24
CA PHE A 95 5.67 -11.07 12.68
C PHE A 95 6.46 -10.89 13.97
N ARG A 96 7.54 -10.12 13.89
CA ARG A 96 8.46 -9.84 15.01
C ARG A 96 8.97 -8.42 14.95
N GLU A 97 9.53 -7.97 16.06
CA GLU A 97 10.26 -6.71 16.11
C GLU A 97 11.47 -6.73 15.14
N GLU A 98 11.77 -5.58 14.57
CA GLU A 98 12.87 -5.37 13.63
C GLU A 98 12.78 -6.17 12.32
N GLN A 99 11.66 -6.81 12.08
CA GLN A 99 11.43 -7.54 10.84
C GLN A 99 10.81 -6.66 9.77
N GLY A 100 11.19 -6.90 8.51
CA GLY A 100 10.59 -6.25 7.35
C GLY A 100 9.13 -6.65 7.18
N VAL A 101 8.25 -5.66 7.10
CA VAL A 101 6.81 -5.86 6.90
C VAL A 101 6.30 -4.92 5.82
N ILE A 102 5.26 -5.35 5.13
CA ILE A 102 4.45 -4.49 4.26
C ILE A 102 3.03 -4.54 4.79
N THR A 103 2.51 -3.37 5.12
CA THR A 103 1.12 -3.21 5.56
C THR A 103 0.33 -2.51 4.46
N GLU A 104 -0.89 -2.93 4.27
CA GLU A 104 -1.81 -2.31 3.30
C GLU A 104 -3.04 -1.79 4.03
N GLY A 105 -3.40 -0.55 3.77
CA GLY A 105 -4.55 0.09 4.40
C GLY A 105 -4.59 1.58 4.09
N ALA A 106 -5.13 2.35 5.02
CA ALA A 106 -5.28 3.80 4.87
C ALA A 106 -5.10 4.51 6.22
N PHE A 107 -4.71 5.78 6.16
CA PHE A 107 -4.68 6.62 7.35
C PHE A 107 -6.09 6.97 7.81
N GLY A 108 -6.30 6.93 9.12
CA GLY A 108 -7.47 7.54 9.74
C GLY A 108 -7.30 9.05 9.89
N THR A 109 -8.35 9.72 10.30
CA THR A 109 -8.34 11.19 10.53
C THR A 109 -7.45 11.60 11.69
N ASP A 110 -7.12 10.67 12.58
CA ASP A 110 -6.23 10.85 13.74
C ASP A 110 -4.73 10.68 13.39
N GLY A 111 -4.41 10.40 12.13
CA GLY A 111 -3.04 10.19 11.69
C GLY A 111 -2.48 8.79 11.94
N VAL A 112 -3.28 7.86 12.47
CA VAL A 112 -2.91 6.46 12.65
C VAL A 112 -3.21 5.67 11.40
N PHE A 113 -2.25 4.86 10.94
CA PHE A 113 -2.45 3.99 9.79
C PHE A 113 -3.24 2.75 10.20
N VAL A 114 -4.41 2.57 9.61
CA VAL A 114 -5.27 1.41 9.85
C VAL A 114 -4.99 0.38 8.75
N ALA A 115 -4.32 -0.71 9.12
CA ALA A 115 -3.96 -1.75 8.19
C ALA A 115 -5.08 -2.79 8.06
N ASP A 116 -5.36 -3.18 6.83
CA ASP A 116 -6.26 -4.32 6.52
C ASP A 116 -5.47 -5.61 6.40
N SER A 117 -4.19 -5.52 6.06
CA SER A 117 -3.34 -6.67 5.82
C SER A 117 -1.92 -6.35 6.25
N VAL A 118 -1.26 -7.34 6.83
CA VAL A 118 0.14 -7.28 7.24
C VAL A 118 0.85 -8.49 6.67
N LEU A 119 1.93 -8.25 5.93
CA LEU A 119 2.75 -9.28 5.34
C LEU A 119 4.17 -9.22 5.91
N ALA A 120 4.59 -10.28 6.60
CA ALA A 120 5.96 -10.45 7.08
C ALA A 120 6.67 -11.51 6.23
N LYS A 121 7.96 -11.33 5.99
CA LYS A 121 8.75 -12.27 5.16
C LYS A 121 9.46 -13.32 6.01
N HIS A 122 9.68 -14.49 5.42
CA HIS A 122 10.19 -15.68 6.09
C HIS A 122 11.63 -15.59 6.56
N ASP A 123 12.43 -14.75 5.94
CA ASP A 123 13.87 -14.68 6.20
C ASP A 123 14.16 -13.44 7.03
N GLU A 124 14.81 -13.62 8.18
CA GLU A 124 15.24 -12.51 9.02
C GLU A 124 16.23 -11.58 8.29
N ASN A 125 16.95 -12.13 7.32
CA ASN A 125 17.85 -11.38 6.44
C ASN A 125 17.17 -10.94 5.13
N TYR A 126 15.94 -11.40 4.89
CA TYR A 126 15.22 -11.04 3.68
C TYR A 126 14.46 -9.74 3.88
N MET A 127 14.75 -8.80 3.03
CA MET A 127 14.00 -7.56 2.95
C MET A 127 13.30 -7.46 1.59
N PRO A 128 12.02 -7.10 1.54
CA PRO A 128 11.36 -6.87 0.25
C PRO A 128 12.18 -5.91 -0.61
N LYS A 129 12.24 -6.19 -1.91
CA LYS A 129 13.11 -5.46 -2.82
C LYS A 129 12.85 -3.95 -2.81
N GLU A 130 11.59 -3.57 -2.76
CA GLU A 130 11.16 -2.17 -2.70
C GLU A 130 11.65 -1.47 -1.44
N VAL A 131 11.59 -2.15 -0.31
CA VAL A 131 12.07 -1.64 0.98
C VAL A 131 13.59 -1.55 0.96
N ALA A 132 14.28 -2.58 0.48
CA ALA A 132 15.73 -2.60 0.38
C ALA A 132 16.28 -1.47 -0.50
N GLU A 133 15.68 -1.25 -1.66
CA GLU A 133 16.07 -0.17 -2.57
C GLU A 133 15.87 1.20 -1.94
N SER A 134 14.76 1.41 -1.26
CA SER A 134 14.48 2.66 -0.55
C SER A 134 15.47 2.91 0.58
N LEU A 135 15.81 1.90 1.35
CA LEU A 135 16.78 2.01 2.45
C LEU A 135 18.21 2.22 1.94
N LYS A 136 18.58 1.58 0.83
CA LYS A 136 19.86 1.82 0.16
C LYS A 136 20.00 3.25 -0.32
N ALA A 137 18.96 3.77 -0.97
CA ALA A 137 18.94 5.15 -1.46
C ALA A 137 19.10 6.16 -0.33
N LYS A 138 18.62 5.82 0.87
CA LYS A 138 18.73 6.65 2.07
C LYS A 138 20.01 6.40 2.88
N GLY A 139 20.84 5.43 2.45
CA GLY A 139 22.09 5.09 3.14
C GLY A 139 21.92 4.41 4.49
N VAL A 140 20.72 3.93 4.80
CA VAL A 140 20.34 3.36 6.11
C VAL A 140 20.64 1.86 6.17
N TRP A 141 20.62 1.17 5.05
CA TRP A 141 20.81 -0.27 4.98
C TRP A 141 21.91 -0.64 3.97
N LYS A 142 22.79 -1.56 4.39
CA LYS A 142 23.82 -2.13 3.53
C LYS A 142 23.63 -3.65 3.49
N PRO A 143 23.56 -4.28 2.32
CA PRO A 143 23.57 -5.73 2.23
C PRO A 143 24.92 -6.27 2.70
N ASN A 144 24.87 -7.37 3.44
CA ASN A 144 26.09 -8.14 3.78
C ASN A 144 26.51 -8.97 2.57
#